data_618a1fa12c478aebe283ce9c03e059a3
#
_entry.id   618a1fa12c478aebe283ce9c03e059a3
#
_cell.length_a   1.000
_cell.length_b   1.000
_cell.length_c   1.000
_cell.angle_alpha   90.00
_cell.angle_beta   90.00
_cell.angle_gamma   90.00
#
_symmetry.space_group_name_H-M   'P 1'
#
loop_
_entity.id
_entity.type
_entity.pdbx_description
1 polymer ?
#
loop_
_entity_poly.entity_id
_entity_poly.type
_entity_poly.pdbx_seq_one_letter_code
_entity_poly.pdbx_strand_id
1 'polypeptide(L)'
;MDADDVEQLKALFNQYKPDIVVNLALPYQDLTIMEACLQCGCHYLDTANYEPKDEAHFEYSWQWAYRERFEQAGLCAILGCGFDPGVTSIFTAYAAKHHFDEITHLDIVDCNAGDHHKAFATNFNPEINIREITQKGLYWKDGQWVETEPLEIHRTLNYPNIGPRDSYLLHHEEIESLVINFPTIRQARFWMTFGEQYIKHLDVIQNIGMSRIDEIEYEAPLADDPTKTAKVKIIPLQFLKAVLPNPQDLGENYEGETSIGCRIRGIKDGKEHTYYIYNNCRHQDAYNETGMQGVSYTTGVPAMIGAKLLLKGVWKKPGVHNVEEFDPDPFMQELNEQGLPWHELHDVDLEL
;
A
#
# COMPACT_ATOMS: atom_id res chain seq x y z
N MET A 1 13.86 10.07 18.83
CA MET A 1 14.61 8.97 18.18
C MET A 1 14.41 9.14 16.68
N ASP A 2 15.47 9.01 15.94
CA ASP A 2 15.45 9.09 14.47
C ASP A 2 15.48 7.67 13.89
N ALA A 3 14.48 7.33 13.07
CA ALA A 3 14.40 6.01 12.43
C ALA A 3 15.33 5.89 11.19
N ASP A 4 15.96 6.97 10.77
CA ASP A 4 17.02 6.96 9.77
C ASP A 4 18.40 6.65 10.42
N ASP A 5 18.49 6.50 11.74
CA ASP A 5 19.72 6.21 12.48
C ASP A 5 19.71 4.78 13.05
N VAL A 6 20.47 3.89 12.41
CA VAL A 6 20.58 2.47 12.79
C VAL A 6 21.07 2.31 14.25
N GLU A 7 22.01 3.15 14.73
CA GLU A 7 22.55 3.00 16.08
C GLU A 7 21.53 3.41 17.16
N GLN A 8 20.69 4.40 16.90
CA GLN A 8 19.59 4.74 17.80
C GLN A 8 18.53 3.62 17.84
N LEU A 9 18.19 3.06 16.68
CA LEU A 9 17.27 1.90 16.59
C LEU A 9 17.83 0.69 17.34
N LYS A 10 19.11 0.36 17.17
CA LYS A 10 19.77 -0.73 17.88
C LYS A 10 19.78 -0.52 19.39
N ALA A 11 20.03 0.69 19.85
CA ALA A 11 19.97 1.02 21.28
C ALA A 11 18.57 0.72 21.84
N LEU A 12 17.52 1.11 21.11
CA LEU A 12 16.13 0.82 21.48
C LEU A 12 15.83 -0.69 21.47
N PHE A 13 16.19 -1.40 20.38
CA PHE A 13 15.91 -2.83 20.26
C PHE A 13 16.68 -3.67 21.30
N ASN A 14 17.92 -3.29 21.61
CA ASN A 14 18.68 -3.93 22.70
C ASN A 14 18.08 -3.67 24.08
N GLN A 15 17.45 -2.52 24.29
CA GLN A 15 16.75 -2.20 25.53
C GLN A 15 15.47 -3.01 25.71
N TYR A 16 14.63 -3.10 24.68
CA TYR A 16 13.31 -3.75 24.76
C TYR A 16 13.28 -5.21 24.30
N LYS A 17 14.28 -5.64 23.53
CA LYS A 17 14.44 -7.01 23.01
C LYS A 17 13.16 -7.55 22.35
N PRO A 18 12.62 -6.85 21.33
CA PRO A 18 11.44 -7.32 20.65
C PRO A 18 11.72 -8.62 19.88
N ASP A 19 10.74 -9.52 19.82
CA ASP A 19 10.78 -10.68 18.91
C ASP A 19 10.58 -10.25 17.47
N ILE A 20 9.73 -9.25 17.24
CA ILE A 20 9.41 -8.67 15.93
C ILE A 20 9.33 -7.14 16.02
N VAL A 21 9.75 -6.47 14.97
CA VAL A 21 9.50 -5.05 14.73
C VAL A 21 8.47 -4.94 13.61
N VAL A 22 7.32 -4.30 13.92
CA VAL A 22 6.30 -3.95 12.92
C VAL A 22 6.55 -2.50 12.51
N ASN A 23 6.99 -2.32 11.29
CA ASN A 23 7.30 -1.02 10.73
C ASN A 23 6.06 -0.43 10.03
N LEU A 24 5.48 0.61 10.63
CA LEU A 24 4.38 1.39 10.08
C LEU A 24 4.82 2.85 9.84
N ALA A 25 6.13 3.08 9.77
CA ALA A 25 6.71 4.37 9.42
C ALA A 25 6.62 4.62 7.91
N LEU A 26 7.19 5.74 7.47
CA LEU A 26 7.27 6.01 6.03
C LEU A 26 8.24 5.01 5.35
N PRO A 27 8.04 4.69 4.07
CA PRO A 27 8.84 3.71 3.33
C PRO A 27 10.34 4.04 3.28
N TYR A 28 10.69 5.30 3.48
CA TYR A 28 12.09 5.78 3.51
C TYR A 28 12.95 5.13 4.62
N GLN A 29 12.34 4.63 5.70
CA GLN A 29 13.02 4.04 6.84
C GLN A 29 13.17 2.52 6.77
N ASP A 30 12.58 1.85 5.80
CA ASP A 30 12.51 0.40 5.74
C ASP A 30 13.88 -0.27 5.82
N LEU A 31 14.82 0.15 4.97
CA LEU A 31 16.16 -0.46 4.94
C LEU A 31 16.93 -0.21 6.23
N THR A 32 16.76 0.96 6.85
CA THR A 32 17.42 1.31 8.11
C THR A 32 16.88 0.47 9.26
N ILE A 33 15.56 0.27 9.30
CA ILE A 33 14.89 -0.56 10.32
C ILE A 33 15.24 -2.04 10.10
N MET A 34 15.22 -2.54 8.84
CA MET A 34 15.64 -3.90 8.50
C MET A 34 17.07 -4.19 8.93
N GLU A 35 18.00 -3.24 8.70
CA GLU A 35 19.40 -3.36 9.15
C GLU A 35 19.50 -3.46 10.67
N ALA A 36 18.76 -2.62 11.40
CA ALA A 36 18.74 -2.66 12.85
C ALA A 36 18.14 -3.99 13.38
N CYS A 37 17.06 -4.49 12.76
CA CYS A 37 16.46 -5.77 13.08
C CYS A 37 17.45 -6.92 12.90
N LEU A 38 18.13 -6.95 11.77
CA LEU A 38 19.13 -7.97 11.45
C LEU A 38 20.27 -7.98 12.48
N GLN A 39 20.80 -6.79 12.85
CA GLN A 39 21.88 -6.68 13.84
C GLN A 39 21.46 -7.00 15.29
N CYS A 40 20.18 -6.84 15.61
CA CYS A 40 19.66 -7.12 16.96
C CYS A 40 18.97 -8.49 17.09
N GLY A 41 18.81 -9.24 16.01
CA GLY A 41 18.19 -10.56 16.01
C GLY A 41 16.66 -10.52 16.14
N CYS A 42 16.00 -9.50 15.58
CA CYS A 42 14.55 -9.35 15.57
C CYS A 42 13.98 -9.73 14.20
N HIS A 43 12.77 -10.29 14.16
CA HIS A 43 11.98 -10.39 12.93
C HIS A 43 11.50 -9.00 12.49
N TYR A 44 11.13 -8.87 11.21
CA TYR A 44 10.67 -7.62 10.60
C TYR A 44 9.34 -7.84 9.88
N LEU A 45 8.50 -6.82 9.88
CA LEU A 45 7.28 -6.74 9.06
C LEU A 45 7.02 -5.29 8.71
N ASP A 46 6.61 -5.03 7.46
CA ASP A 46 6.13 -3.74 6.99
C ASP A 46 4.79 -3.84 6.24
N THR A 47 4.28 -2.70 5.79
CA THR A 47 3.01 -2.58 5.05
C THR A 47 3.17 -1.97 3.67
N ALA A 48 4.40 -1.71 3.23
CA ALA A 48 4.72 -1.10 1.94
C ALA A 48 6.12 -1.55 1.51
N ASN A 49 6.63 -1.04 0.40
CA ASN A 49 8.02 -1.24 -0.02
C ASN A 49 8.88 0.00 0.23
N TYR A 50 10.20 -0.17 0.23
CA TYR A 50 11.15 0.93 0.32
C TYR A 50 11.01 1.90 -0.85
N GLU A 51 11.08 3.19 -0.57
CA GLU A 51 11.13 4.27 -1.56
C GLU A 51 12.24 5.27 -1.20
N PRO A 52 13.10 5.68 -2.15
CA PRO A 52 14.04 6.77 -1.94
C PRO A 52 13.33 8.12 -1.74
N LYS A 53 13.88 8.98 -0.86
CA LYS A 53 13.29 10.30 -0.58
C LYS A 53 13.34 11.27 -1.78
N ASP A 54 14.35 11.13 -2.60
CA ASP A 54 14.68 12.02 -3.71
C ASP A 54 14.21 11.53 -5.08
N GLU A 55 13.66 10.32 -5.14
CA GLU A 55 13.12 9.70 -6.35
C GLU A 55 11.80 9.00 -6.05
N ALA A 56 10.75 9.27 -6.84
CA ALA A 56 9.49 8.53 -6.75
C ALA A 56 9.66 7.21 -7.54
N HIS A 57 10.13 6.18 -6.85
CA HIS A 57 10.41 4.88 -7.45
C HIS A 57 10.12 3.76 -6.46
N PHE A 58 9.14 2.92 -6.79
CA PHE A 58 8.66 1.82 -5.96
C PHE A 58 9.19 0.51 -6.52
N GLU A 59 9.98 -0.24 -5.74
CA GLU A 59 10.41 -1.60 -6.07
C GLU A 59 10.89 -2.35 -4.82
N TYR A 60 10.70 -3.67 -4.81
CA TYR A 60 11.14 -4.53 -3.72
C TYR A 60 12.62 -4.92 -3.78
N SER A 61 13.32 -4.67 -4.87
CA SER A 61 14.70 -5.13 -5.09
C SER A 61 15.66 -4.76 -3.96
N TRP A 62 15.52 -3.56 -3.37
CA TRP A 62 16.33 -3.11 -2.24
C TRP A 62 16.12 -3.94 -0.98
N GLN A 63 14.87 -4.31 -0.69
CA GLN A 63 14.53 -5.13 0.47
C GLN A 63 14.87 -6.60 0.22
N TRP A 64 14.62 -7.13 -0.99
CA TRP A 64 15.00 -8.49 -1.36
C TRP A 64 16.52 -8.72 -1.31
N ALA A 65 17.35 -7.68 -1.48
CA ALA A 65 18.80 -7.76 -1.32
C ALA A 65 19.23 -8.21 0.11
N TYR A 66 18.35 -8.09 1.10
CA TYR A 66 18.60 -8.58 2.46
C TYR A 66 18.29 -10.06 2.67
N ARG A 67 17.71 -10.76 1.68
CA ARG A 67 17.19 -12.14 1.81
C ARG A 67 18.23 -13.09 2.41
N GLU A 68 19.41 -13.21 1.81
CA GLU A 68 20.45 -14.11 2.30
C GLU A 68 20.92 -13.80 3.73
N ARG A 69 20.98 -12.52 4.08
CA ARG A 69 21.42 -12.09 5.42
C ARG A 69 20.38 -12.49 6.48
N PHE A 70 19.10 -12.34 6.18
CA PHE A 70 18.01 -12.79 7.07
C PHE A 70 17.96 -14.32 7.15
N GLU A 71 18.17 -15.04 6.05
CA GLU A 71 18.27 -16.51 6.04
C GLU A 71 19.41 -17.01 6.95
N GLN A 72 20.61 -16.45 6.79
CA GLN A 72 21.77 -16.80 7.61
C GLN A 72 21.58 -16.50 9.10
N ALA A 73 20.83 -15.46 9.42
CA ALA A 73 20.49 -15.08 10.79
C ALA A 73 19.33 -15.92 11.38
N GLY A 74 18.65 -16.73 10.57
CA GLY A 74 17.43 -17.45 10.98
C GLY A 74 16.23 -16.54 11.25
N LEU A 75 16.25 -15.33 10.70
CA LEU A 75 15.23 -14.31 10.85
C LEU A 75 14.28 -14.30 9.65
N CYS A 76 13.06 -13.84 9.88
CA CYS A 76 12.05 -13.64 8.85
C CYS A 76 11.72 -12.15 8.74
N ALA A 77 11.72 -11.65 7.51
CA ALA A 77 11.14 -10.35 7.16
C ALA A 77 9.93 -10.59 6.26
N ILE A 78 8.79 -10.01 6.61
CA ILE A 78 7.54 -10.06 5.86
C ILE A 78 7.32 -8.68 5.26
N LEU A 79 7.22 -8.61 3.93
CA LEU A 79 7.06 -7.36 3.20
C LEU A 79 5.63 -7.17 2.71
N GLY A 80 5.18 -5.92 2.73
CA GLY A 80 3.92 -5.51 2.17
C GLY A 80 2.72 -6.19 2.86
N CYS A 81 2.67 -6.21 4.19
CA CYS A 81 1.60 -6.84 4.95
C CYS A 81 0.53 -5.82 5.38
N GLY A 82 0.08 -5.01 4.43
CA GLY A 82 -1.05 -4.09 4.55
C GLY A 82 -2.31 -4.64 3.90
N PHE A 83 -3.08 -3.76 3.24
CA PHE A 83 -4.20 -4.22 2.44
C PHE A 83 -3.77 -4.40 0.96
N ASP A 84 -3.32 -3.32 0.37
CA ASP A 84 -2.68 -3.21 -0.93
C ASP A 84 -1.40 -2.34 -0.76
N PRO A 85 -0.24 -3.00 -0.73
CA PRO A 85 0.03 -4.44 -0.78
C PRO A 85 -0.38 -5.19 0.50
N GLY A 86 -0.73 -6.47 0.36
CA GLY A 86 -0.95 -7.36 1.48
C GLY A 86 -2.15 -8.28 1.31
N VAL A 87 -3.35 -7.85 1.72
CA VAL A 87 -4.58 -8.66 1.58
C VAL A 87 -4.83 -9.02 0.12
N THR A 88 -4.61 -8.10 -0.83
CA THR A 88 -4.72 -8.33 -2.27
C THR A 88 -3.77 -9.42 -2.76
N SER A 89 -2.54 -9.43 -2.25
CA SER A 89 -1.56 -10.48 -2.53
C SER A 89 -1.99 -11.83 -1.95
N ILE A 90 -2.53 -11.84 -0.72
CA ILE A 90 -3.10 -13.03 -0.08
C ILE A 90 -4.35 -13.52 -0.82
N PHE A 91 -5.23 -12.63 -1.29
CA PHE A 91 -6.38 -12.99 -2.11
C PHE A 91 -5.94 -13.70 -3.40
N THR A 92 -4.88 -13.20 -4.03
CA THR A 92 -4.29 -13.82 -5.23
C THR A 92 -3.71 -15.20 -4.92
N ALA A 93 -2.98 -15.35 -3.81
CA ALA A 93 -2.43 -16.63 -3.36
C ALA A 93 -3.54 -17.63 -2.99
N TYR A 94 -4.60 -17.16 -2.34
CA TYR A 94 -5.78 -17.97 -2.01
C TYR A 94 -6.48 -18.46 -3.27
N ALA A 95 -6.69 -17.57 -4.23
CA ALA A 95 -7.28 -17.94 -5.53
C ALA A 95 -6.43 -18.97 -6.28
N ALA A 96 -5.11 -18.77 -6.33
CA ALA A 96 -4.17 -19.72 -6.95
C ALA A 96 -4.22 -21.09 -6.27
N LYS A 97 -4.32 -21.13 -4.94
CA LYS A 97 -4.36 -22.38 -4.18
C LYS A 97 -5.66 -23.18 -4.37
N HIS A 98 -6.81 -22.48 -4.41
CA HIS A 98 -8.12 -23.12 -4.31
C HIS A 98 -8.94 -23.11 -5.59
N HIS A 99 -8.77 -22.10 -6.45
CA HIS A 99 -9.67 -21.84 -7.56
C HIS A 99 -9.05 -21.95 -8.94
N PHE A 100 -7.72 -21.88 -9.06
CA PHE A 100 -7.05 -21.89 -10.35
C PHE A 100 -5.89 -22.88 -10.40
N ASP A 101 -5.67 -23.47 -11.57
CA ASP A 101 -4.44 -24.17 -11.94
C ASP A 101 -3.42 -23.17 -12.52
N GLU A 102 -3.93 -22.13 -13.22
CA GLU A 102 -3.16 -21.02 -13.79
C GLU A 102 -3.96 -19.73 -13.68
N ILE A 103 -3.39 -18.70 -13.08
CA ILE A 103 -3.91 -17.33 -13.14
C ILE A 103 -3.31 -16.66 -14.38
N THR A 104 -4.15 -16.09 -15.25
CA THR A 104 -3.71 -15.44 -16.48
C THR A 104 -3.86 -13.93 -16.47
N HIS A 105 -4.89 -13.41 -15.77
CA HIS A 105 -5.16 -11.97 -15.65
C HIS A 105 -5.52 -11.65 -14.21
N LEU A 106 -4.99 -10.54 -13.74
CA LEU A 106 -5.22 -10.02 -12.40
C LEU A 106 -5.47 -8.50 -12.50
N ASP A 107 -6.62 -8.06 -12.04
CA ASP A 107 -6.88 -6.66 -11.76
C ASP A 107 -7.09 -6.49 -10.24
N ILE A 108 -6.20 -5.78 -9.59
CA ILE A 108 -6.40 -5.31 -8.23
C ILE A 108 -7.21 -4.03 -8.32
N VAL A 109 -8.26 -3.94 -7.54
CA VAL A 109 -9.20 -2.81 -7.58
C VAL A 109 -9.38 -2.25 -6.17
N ASP A 110 -8.98 -1.00 -5.99
CA ASP A 110 -9.15 -0.25 -4.74
C ASP A 110 -10.17 0.87 -4.94
N CYS A 111 -11.26 0.78 -4.19
CA CYS A 111 -12.29 1.80 -4.14
C CYS A 111 -12.46 2.33 -2.72
N ASN A 112 -12.20 3.62 -2.55
CA ASN A 112 -12.70 4.36 -1.41
C ASN A 112 -13.87 5.24 -1.85
N ALA A 113 -15.09 4.83 -1.49
CA ALA A 113 -16.33 5.55 -1.78
C ALA A 113 -16.79 6.42 -0.60
N GLY A 114 -15.88 6.77 0.28
CA GLY A 114 -16.18 7.60 1.44
C GLY A 114 -16.26 9.10 1.13
N ASP A 115 -16.99 9.81 1.99
CA ASP A 115 -17.05 11.28 2.02
C ASP A 115 -16.65 11.78 3.40
N HIS A 116 -15.51 12.44 3.48
CA HIS A 116 -14.98 13.09 4.69
C HIS A 116 -15.33 14.59 4.74
N HIS A 117 -16.19 15.10 3.86
CA HIS A 117 -16.66 16.48 3.78
C HIS A 117 -15.54 17.54 3.62
N LYS A 118 -14.38 17.16 3.10
CA LYS A 118 -13.29 18.09 2.74
C LYS A 118 -13.19 18.24 1.23
N ALA A 119 -12.91 19.43 0.77
CA ALA A 119 -12.73 19.69 -0.66
C ALA A 119 -11.52 18.93 -1.23
N PHE A 120 -10.46 18.79 -0.45
CA PHE A 120 -9.28 18.00 -0.75
C PHE A 120 -8.64 17.49 0.54
N ALA A 121 -8.47 16.19 0.64
CA ALA A 121 -7.72 15.51 1.70
C ALA A 121 -7.27 14.14 1.18
N THR A 122 -6.27 13.56 1.81
CA THR A 122 -5.79 12.23 1.51
C THR A 122 -6.11 11.28 2.68
N ASN A 123 -6.34 10.01 2.39
CA ASN A 123 -6.74 9.03 3.41
C ASN A 123 -5.56 8.42 4.18
N PHE A 124 -4.35 8.61 3.67
CA PHE A 124 -3.08 8.26 4.31
C PHE A 124 -2.10 9.41 4.09
N ASN A 125 -0.82 9.21 4.37
CA ASN A 125 0.19 10.26 4.32
C ASN A 125 0.11 11.06 3.01
N PRO A 126 -0.14 12.40 3.06
CA PRO A 126 -0.36 13.20 1.85
C PRO A 126 0.83 13.19 0.88
N GLU A 127 2.05 13.08 1.40
CA GLU A 127 3.26 13.03 0.56
C GLU A 127 3.28 11.74 -0.26
N ILE A 128 3.08 10.60 0.39
CA ILE A 128 3.09 9.29 -0.29
C ILE A 128 1.94 9.22 -1.29
N ASN A 129 0.73 9.58 -0.88
CA ASN A 129 -0.44 9.57 -1.76
C ASN A 129 -0.24 10.44 -3.01
N ILE A 130 0.24 11.68 -2.87
CA ILE A 130 0.46 12.57 -4.02
C ILE A 130 1.59 12.07 -4.91
N ARG A 131 2.69 11.54 -4.34
CA ARG A 131 3.79 10.95 -5.11
C ARG A 131 3.31 9.78 -5.95
N GLU A 132 2.57 8.86 -5.36
CA GLU A 132 2.00 7.69 -6.01
C GLU A 132 1.10 8.06 -7.21
N ILE A 133 0.16 8.98 -7.00
CA ILE A 133 -0.83 9.35 -8.04
C ILE A 133 -0.22 10.18 -9.16
N THR A 134 0.83 10.95 -8.88
CA THR A 134 1.43 11.87 -9.86
C THR A 134 2.56 11.23 -10.67
N GLN A 135 2.98 10.03 -10.34
CA GLN A 135 3.95 9.28 -11.15
C GLN A 135 3.28 8.59 -12.34
N LYS A 136 4.09 8.11 -13.26
CA LYS A 136 3.62 7.33 -14.41
C LYS A 136 2.95 6.04 -13.96
N GLY A 137 1.87 5.68 -14.64
CA GLY A 137 1.26 4.36 -14.48
C GLY A 137 2.17 3.27 -15.04
N LEU A 138 2.17 2.10 -14.41
CA LEU A 138 2.96 0.96 -14.84
C LEU A 138 2.17 -0.33 -14.60
N TYR A 139 2.05 -1.17 -15.61
CA TYR A 139 1.36 -2.45 -15.49
C TYR A 139 2.05 -3.56 -16.27
N TRP A 140 1.81 -4.79 -15.87
CA TRP A 140 2.37 -5.97 -16.54
C TRP A 140 1.49 -6.44 -17.69
N LYS A 141 2.12 -6.73 -18.84
CA LYS A 141 1.44 -7.30 -20.00
C LYS A 141 2.38 -8.16 -20.84
N ASP A 142 2.00 -9.44 -21.04
CA ASP A 142 2.70 -10.41 -21.90
C ASP A 142 4.22 -10.46 -21.69
N GLY A 143 4.66 -10.47 -20.42
CA GLY A 143 6.07 -10.57 -20.07
C GLY A 143 6.82 -9.25 -20.08
N GLN A 144 6.13 -8.11 -20.15
CA GLN A 144 6.75 -6.78 -20.21
C GLN A 144 5.99 -5.78 -19.33
N TRP A 145 6.75 -4.82 -18.78
CA TRP A 145 6.18 -3.64 -18.17
C TRP A 145 5.75 -2.63 -19.25
N VAL A 146 4.55 -2.12 -19.09
CA VAL A 146 3.97 -1.09 -19.97
C VAL A 146 3.75 0.18 -19.17
N GLU A 147 4.42 1.25 -19.57
CA GLU A 147 4.34 2.57 -18.95
C GLU A 147 3.24 3.41 -19.58
N THR A 148 2.55 4.23 -18.79
CA THR A 148 1.52 5.20 -19.23
C THR A 148 1.79 6.56 -18.59
N GLU A 149 1.19 7.61 -19.13
CA GLU A 149 1.18 8.89 -18.44
C GLU A 149 0.31 8.82 -17.16
N PRO A 150 0.56 9.67 -16.15
CA PRO A 150 -0.23 9.70 -14.93
C PRO A 150 -1.73 9.82 -15.21
N LEU A 151 -2.53 8.92 -14.64
CA LEU A 151 -4.00 8.89 -14.77
C LEU A 151 -4.55 8.79 -16.22
N GLU A 152 -3.70 8.45 -17.21
CA GLU A 152 -4.09 8.38 -18.63
C GLU A 152 -5.16 7.32 -18.88
N ILE A 153 -5.03 6.15 -18.27
CA ILE A 153 -5.96 5.05 -18.43
C ILE A 153 -6.93 5.04 -17.25
N HIS A 154 -8.22 5.19 -17.56
CA HIS A 154 -9.27 5.08 -16.56
C HIS A 154 -10.46 4.30 -17.10
N ARG A 155 -11.25 3.71 -16.19
CA ARG A 155 -12.47 2.95 -16.48
C ARG A 155 -13.50 3.18 -15.38
N THR A 156 -14.76 3.10 -15.73
CA THR A 156 -15.81 2.97 -14.72
C THR A 156 -15.96 1.48 -14.35
N LEU A 157 -15.60 1.13 -13.12
CA LEU A 157 -15.75 -0.22 -12.58
C LEU A 157 -16.93 -0.27 -11.61
N ASN A 158 -17.60 -1.42 -11.55
CA ASN A 158 -18.71 -1.62 -10.62
C ASN A 158 -18.21 -2.35 -9.36
N TYR A 159 -18.40 -1.72 -8.20
CA TYR A 159 -17.97 -2.25 -6.90
C TYR A 159 -19.17 -2.76 -6.10
N PRO A 160 -19.06 -3.94 -5.47
CA PRO A 160 -20.13 -4.47 -4.64
C PRO A 160 -20.54 -3.49 -3.52
N ASN A 161 -21.85 -3.33 -3.31
CA ASN A 161 -22.49 -2.40 -2.38
C ASN A 161 -22.35 -0.90 -2.70
N ILE A 162 -21.37 -0.52 -3.52
CA ILE A 162 -21.02 0.87 -3.83
C ILE A 162 -21.57 1.31 -5.20
N GLY A 163 -21.56 0.40 -6.19
CA GLY A 163 -21.92 0.70 -7.57
C GLY A 163 -20.75 1.22 -8.41
N PRO A 164 -21.06 1.88 -9.56
CA PRO A 164 -20.04 2.30 -10.52
C PRO A 164 -19.17 3.45 -9.96
N ARG A 165 -17.85 3.34 -10.16
CA ARG A 165 -16.86 4.38 -9.82
C ARG A 165 -15.78 4.45 -10.89
N ASP A 166 -15.33 5.66 -11.19
CA ASP A 166 -14.18 5.87 -12.07
C ASP A 166 -12.91 5.44 -11.36
N SER A 167 -12.20 4.53 -11.98
CA SER A 167 -10.99 3.89 -11.47
C SER A 167 -9.86 4.16 -12.44
N TYR A 168 -8.73 4.60 -11.92
CA TYR A 168 -7.55 5.01 -12.69
C TYR A 168 -6.46 3.96 -12.53
N LEU A 169 -5.79 3.64 -13.63
CA LEU A 169 -4.64 2.73 -13.62
C LEU A 169 -3.44 3.46 -13.01
N LEU A 170 -2.85 2.84 -12.01
CA LEU A 170 -1.63 3.31 -11.35
C LEU A 170 -0.54 2.24 -11.42
N HIS A 171 0.69 2.64 -11.08
CA HIS A 171 1.71 1.71 -10.63
C HIS A 171 1.48 1.40 -9.16
N HIS A 172 1.58 0.12 -8.79
CA HIS A 172 1.53 -0.30 -7.40
C HIS A 172 2.45 -1.50 -7.20
N GLU A 173 3.16 -1.52 -6.07
CA GLU A 173 4.32 -2.37 -5.85
C GLU A 173 4.02 -3.87 -5.82
N GLU A 174 2.84 -4.30 -5.35
CA GLU A 174 2.52 -5.73 -5.29
C GLU A 174 2.47 -6.40 -6.66
N ILE A 175 2.24 -5.64 -7.74
CA ILE A 175 2.29 -6.21 -9.08
C ILE A 175 3.66 -6.82 -9.37
N GLU A 176 4.76 -6.19 -8.88
CA GLU A 176 6.11 -6.71 -9.07
C GLU A 176 6.29 -8.09 -8.44
N SER A 177 5.92 -8.26 -7.19
CA SER A 177 6.07 -9.54 -6.49
C SER A 177 5.10 -10.61 -7.01
N LEU A 178 3.88 -10.22 -7.35
CA LEU A 178 2.85 -11.13 -7.84
C LEU A 178 3.19 -11.75 -9.20
N VAL A 179 3.74 -10.97 -10.15
CA VAL A 179 4.12 -11.54 -11.46
C VAL A 179 5.36 -12.44 -11.38
N ILE A 180 6.21 -12.25 -10.37
CA ILE A 180 7.34 -13.12 -10.08
C ILE A 180 6.86 -14.44 -9.46
N ASN A 181 5.97 -14.36 -8.45
CA ASN A 181 5.48 -15.52 -7.71
C ASN A 181 4.42 -16.32 -8.49
N PHE A 182 3.68 -15.68 -9.41
CA PHE A 182 2.69 -16.32 -10.28
C PHE A 182 3.03 -16.10 -11.76
N PRO A 183 4.03 -16.80 -12.32
CA PRO A 183 4.58 -16.54 -13.65
C PRO A 183 3.62 -16.85 -14.82
N THR A 184 2.46 -17.44 -14.56
CA THR A 184 1.40 -17.65 -15.55
C THR A 184 0.58 -16.37 -15.84
N ILE A 185 0.74 -15.34 -15.00
CA ILE A 185 0.06 -14.05 -15.19
C ILE A 185 0.61 -13.36 -16.44
N ARG A 186 -0.28 -13.15 -17.41
CA ARG A 186 0.00 -12.43 -18.66
C ARG A 186 -0.32 -10.95 -18.55
N GLN A 187 -1.29 -10.59 -17.70
CA GLN A 187 -1.67 -9.21 -17.44
C GLN A 187 -1.94 -9.02 -15.95
N ALA A 188 -1.32 -8.00 -15.35
CA ALA A 188 -1.63 -7.55 -14.01
C ALA A 188 -1.69 -6.02 -13.96
N ARG A 189 -2.75 -5.48 -13.34
CA ARG A 189 -3.03 -4.05 -13.27
C ARG A 189 -3.56 -3.69 -11.89
N PHE A 190 -3.25 -2.47 -11.47
CA PHE A 190 -3.80 -1.87 -10.26
C PHE A 190 -4.69 -0.68 -10.61
N TRP A 191 -5.84 -0.60 -9.98
CA TRP A 191 -6.85 0.43 -10.21
C TRP A 191 -7.30 1.06 -8.90
N MET A 192 -7.20 2.38 -8.81
CA MET A 192 -7.67 3.15 -7.64
C MET A 192 -8.71 4.18 -8.05
N THR A 193 -9.69 4.39 -7.16
CA THR A 193 -10.76 5.36 -7.40
C THR A 193 -10.42 6.74 -6.86
N PHE A 194 -10.76 7.76 -7.63
CA PHE A 194 -10.69 9.15 -7.19
C PHE A 194 -11.96 9.89 -7.51
N GLY A 195 -12.42 10.73 -6.58
CA GLY A 195 -13.55 11.62 -6.83
C GLY A 195 -13.17 12.75 -7.80
N GLU A 196 -14.15 13.23 -8.59
CA GLU A 196 -13.94 14.32 -9.56
C GLU A 196 -13.33 15.58 -8.93
N GLN A 197 -13.74 15.91 -7.70
CA GLN A 197 -13.20 17.06 -6.97
C GLN A 197 -11.73 16.85 -6.61
N TYR A 198 -11.37 15.65 -6.17
CA TYR A 198 -9.98 15.31 -5.85
C TYR A 198 -9.08 15.49 -7.08
N ILE A 199 -9.46 14.94 -8.23
CA ILE A 199 -8.70 15.07 -9.48
C ILE A 199 -8.53 16.53 -9.90
N LYS A 200 -9.59 17.36 -9.81
CA LYS A 200 -9.52 18.78 -10.14
C LYS A 200 -8.54 19.55 -9.24
N HIS A 201 -8.53 19.27 -7.94
CA HIS A 201 -7.59 19.93 -7.02
C HIS A 201 -6.16 19.44 -7.25
N LEU A 202 -5.98 18.14 -7.50
CA LEU A 202 -4.67 17.57 -7.81
C LEU A 202 -4.07 18.20 -9.07
N ASP A 203 -4.87 18.37 -10.12
CA ASP A 203 -4.44 19.04 -11.36
C ASP A 203 -3.93 20.46 -11.08
N VAL A 204 -4.66 21.26 -10.27
CA VAL A 204 -4.19 22.58 -9.86
C VAL A 204 -2.87 22.49 -9.09
N ILE A 205 -2.77 21.59 -8.11
CA ILE A 205 -1.58 21.39 -7.27
C ILE A 205 -0.35 21.07 -8.14
N GLN A 206 -0.52 20.19 -9.14
CA GLN A 206 0.55 19.85 -10.09
C GLN A 206 0.93 21.04 -10.97
N ASN A 207 -0.06 21.70 -11.57
CA ASN A 207 0.17 22.83 -12.49
C ASN A 207 0.88 24.01 -11.84
N ILE A 208 0.66 24.27 -10.55
CA ILE A 208 1.36 25.32 -9.80
C ILE A 208 2.69 24.84 -9.18
N GLY A 209 3.06 23.57 -9.36
CA GLY A 209 4.32 23.01 -8.88
C GLY A 209 4.34 22.65 -7.38
N MET A 210 3.18 22.55 -6.72
CA MET A 210 3.11 22.19 -5.29
C MET A 210 3.34 20.70 -5.01
N SER A 211 3.30 19.84 -6.04
CA SER A 211 3.66 18.41 -5.95
C SER A 211 5.16 18.14 -6.13
N ARG A 212 6.00 19.17 -6.34
CA ARG A 212 7.46 19.00 -6.54
C ARG A 212 8.14 18.49 -5.27
N ILE A 213 9.07 17.54 -5.45
CA ILE A 213 9.88 16.93 -4.39
C ILE A 213 11.30 17.53 -4.29
N ASP A 214 11.69 18.37 -5.25
CA ASP A 214 12.97 19.06 -5.25
C ASP A 214 12.94 20.36 -4.42
N GLU A 215 14.08 20.73 -3.85
CA GLU A 215 14.23 21.96 -3.08
C GLU A 215 14.15 23.19 -3.99
N ILE A 216 13.31 24.17 -3.62
CA ILE A 216 13.27 25.50 -4.23
C ILE A 216 13.69 26.57 -3.25
N GLU A 217 14.31 27.64 -3.76
CA GLU A 217 14.69 28.83 -2.97
C GLU A 217 13.81 30.02 -3.38
N TYR A 218 13.31 30.76 -2.40
CA TYR A 218 12.61 32.01 -2.63
C TYR A 218 12.99 33.05 -1.56
N GLU A 219 12.76 34.34 -1.86
CA GLU A 219 12.95 35.43 -0.90
C GLU A 219 11.68 35.66 -0.10
N ALA A 220 11.75 35.40 1.20
CA ALA A 220 10.65 35.64 2.15
C ALA A 220 10.88 36.93 2.93
N PRO A 221 9.84 37.76 3.17
CA PRO A 221 9.94 38.87 4.11
C PRO A 221 10.27 38.39 5.52
N LEU A 222 11.14 39.11 6.24
CA LEU A 222 11.41 38.83 7.64
C LEU A 222 10.21 39.15 8.51
N ALA A 223 9.92 38.30 9.50
CA ALA A 223 8.80 38.51 10.42
C ALA A 223 8.92 39.81 11.23
N ASP A 224 10.17 40.14 11.61
CA ASP A 224 10.46 41.35 12.43
C ASP A 224 10.61 42.64 11.60
N ASP A 225 10.87 42.52 10.31
CA ASP A 225 11.05 43.66 9.40
C ASP A 225 10.63 43.29 7.98
N PRO A 226 9.35 43.49 7.59
CA PRO A 226 8.86 43.11 6.25
C PRO A 226 9.53 43.84 5.08
N THR A 227 10.31 44.88 5.34
CA THR A 227 11.10 45.58 4.32
C THR A 227 12.39 44.85 3.95
N LYS A 228 12.79 43.88 4.73
CA LYS A 228 13.92 42.99 4.48
C LYS A 228 13.47 41.61 4.10
N THR A 229 14.25 40.94 3.29
CA THR A 229 14.03 39.55 2.86
C THR A 229 15.18 38.66 3.31
N ALA A 230 14.84 37.37 3.48
CA ALA A 230 15.82 36.29 3.63
C ALA A 230 15.52 35.20 2.61
N LYS A 231 16.58 34.54 2.14
CA LYS A 231 16.42 33.34 1.33
C LYS A 231 15.93 32.18 2.18
N VAL A 232 14.84 31.58 1.76
CA VAL A 232 14.24 30.40 2.40
C VAL A 232 14.21 29.26 1.39
N LYS A 233 14.60 28.07 1.83
CA LYS A 233 14.54 26.85 1.05
C LYS A 233 13.38 25.99 1.54
N ILE A 234 12.60 25.50 0.62
CA ILE A 234 11.49 24.57 0.91
C ILE A 234 11.42 23.50 -0.16
N ILE A 235 10.84 22.35 0.22
CA ILE A 235 10.33 21.35 -0.72
C ILE A 235 8.81 21.57 -0.80
N PRO A 236 8.25 21.96 -1.97
CA PRO A 236 6.83 22.34 -2.09
C PRO A 236 5.88 21.26 -1.56
N LEU A 237 6.12 19.98 -1.85
CA LEU A 237 5.30 18.87 -1.36
C LEU A 237 5.31 18.76 0.17
N GLN A 238 6.45 19.00 0.82
CA GLN A 238 6.54 18.99 2.30
C GLN A 238 5.75 20.16 2.91
N PHE A 239 5.77 21.32 2.25
CA PHE A 239 4.94 22.45 2.68
C PHE A 239 3.45 22.16 2.50
N LEU A 240 3.06 21.59 1.34
CA LEU A 240 1.68 21.19 1.07
C LEU A 240 1.19 20.17 2.12
N LYS A 241 1.98 19.14 2.43
CA LYS A 241 1.68 18.16 3.47
C LYS A 241 1.41 18.81 4.83
N ALA A 242 2.17 19.86 5.18
CA ALA A 242 2.03 20.53 6.47
C ALA A 242 0.72 21.36 6.60
N VAL A 243 0.09 21.73 5.50
CA VAL A 243 -1.16 22.52 5.48
C VAL A 243 -2.40 21.69 5.16
N LEU A 244 -2.25 20.49 4.64
CA LEU A 244 -3.36 19.57 4.35
C LEU A 244 -3.97 19.02 5.65
N PRO A 245 -5.28 18.66 5.65
CA PRO A 245 -5.89 17.93 6.75
C PRO A 245 -5.09 16.66 7.09
N ASN A 246 -4.91 16.41 8.39
CA ASN A 246 -4.28 15.18 8.83
C ASN A 246 -5.25 14.01 8.59
N PRO A 247 -4.83 12.92 7.89
CA PRO A 247 -5.67 11.74 7.66
C PRO A 247 -6.24 11.12 8.95
N GLN A 248 -5.52 11.23 10.07
CA GLN A 248 -5.98 10.76 11.39
C GLN A 248 -7.27 11.47 11.85
N ASP A 249 -7.48 12.74 11.46
CA ASP A 249 -8.60 13.56 11.90
C ASP A 249 -9.85 13.41 11.02
N LEU A 250 -9.81 12.55 9.99
CA LEU A 250 -10.93 12.39 9.06
C LEU A 250 -12.02 11.43 9.57
N GLY A 251 -11.70 10.53 10.52
CA GLY A 251 -12.54 9.38 10.87
C GLY A 251 -13.91 9.70 11.47
N GLU A 252 -14.03 10.74 12.30
CA GLU A 252 -15.23 11.01 13.12
C GLU A 252 -16.53 11.17 12.28
N ASN A 253 -16.44 11.85 11.14
CA ASN A 253 -17.60 12.11 10.27
C ASN A 253 -17.37 11.54 8.84
N TYR A 254 -16.63 10.46 8.73
CA TYR A 254 -16.33 9.84 7.46
C TYR A 254 -17.43 8.82 7.10
N GLU A 255 -18.30 9.20 6.19
CA GLU A 255 -19.40 8.33 5.70
C GLU A 255 -18.91 7.44 4.56
N GLY A 256 -19.64 6.34 4.29
CA GLY A 256 -19.34 5.43 3.18
C GLY A 256 -18.43 4.27 3.57
N GLU A 257 -17.87 3.62 2.56
CA GLU A 257 -17.07 2.40 2.74
C GLU A 257 -15.97 2.28 1.69
N THR A 258 -14.94 1.48 2.00
CA THR A 258 -13.99 0.97 1.03
C THR A 258 -14.48 -0.34 0.42
N SER A 259 -14.06 -0.65 -0.81
CA SER A 259 -14.21 -1.96 -1.44
C SER A 259 -12.93 -2.28 -2.20
N ILE A 260 -12.13 -3.19 -1.64
CA ILE A 260 -10.81 -3.50 -2.19
C ILE A 260 -10.75 -5.00 -2.47
N GLY A 261 -10.21 -5.38 -3.63
CA GLY A 261 -10.16 -6.80 -3.99
C GLY A 261 -9.44 -7.10 -5.30
N CYS A 262 -9.53 -8.37 -5.68
CA CYS A 262 -8.88 -8.92 -6.87
C CYS A 262 -9.90 -9.49 -7.84
N ARG A 263 -9.90 -9.01 -9.06
CA ARG A 263 -10.62 -9.58 -10.20
C ARG A 263 -9.64 -10.46 -10.96
N ILE A 264 -9.94 -11.74 -11.05
CA ILE A 264 -9.01 -12.76 -11.53
C ILE A 264 -9.66 -13.54 -12.68
N ARG A 265 -8.90 -13.78 -13.74
CA ARG A 265 -9.22 -14.74 -14.78
C ARG A 265 -8.10 -15.76 -14.88
N GLY A 266 -8.47 -17.02 -15.05
CA GLY A 266 -7.49 -18.10 -15.14
C GLY A 266 -8.10 -19.40 -15.64
N ILE A 267 -7.34 -20.45 -15.53
CA ILE A 267 -7.73 -21.81 -15.98
C ILE A 267 -7.89 -22.71 -14.75
N LYS A 268 -8.97 -23.48 -14.72
CA LYS A 268 -9.21 -24.57 -13.78
C LYS A 268 -9.75 -25.78 -14.54
N ASP A 269 -9.15 -26.95 -14.39
CA ASP A 269 -9.54 -28.20 -15.08
C ASP A 269 -9.68 -28.00 -16.61
N GLY A 270 -8.75 -27.21 -17.20
CA GLY A 270 -8.72 -26.91 -18.63
C GLY A 270 -9.81 -25.95 -19.14
N LYS A 271 -10.54 -25.29 -18.25
CA LYS A 271 -11.58 -24.30 -18.59
C LYS A 271 -11.22 -22.94 -18.06
N GLU A 272 -11.60 -21.90 -18.78
CA GLU A 272 -11.49 -20.52 -18.31
C GLU A 272 -12.57 -20.23 -17.28
N HIS A 273 -12.15 -19.60 -16.17
CA HIS A 273 -13.00 -19.10 -15.09
C HIS A 273 -12.65 -17.68 -14.74
N THR A 274 -13.64 -16.97 -14.20
CA THR A 274 -13.47 -15.64 -13.59
C THR A 274 -13.84 -15.71 -12.11
N TYR A 275 -13.12 -14.93 -11.32
CA TYR A 275 -13.26 -14.91 -9.87
C TYR A 275 -13.03 -13.50 -9.34
N TYR A 276 -13.88 -13.04 -8.46
CA TYR A 276 -13.72 -11.77 -7.77
C TYR A 276 -13.79 -11.98 -6.27
N ILE A 277 -12.68 -11.71 -5.60
CA ILE A 277 -12.56 -11.74 -4.14
C ILE A 277 -12.34 -10.33 -3.64
N TYR A 278 -13.08 -9.92 -2.60
CA TYR A 278 -13.05 -8.56 -2.12
C TYR A 278 -13.46 -8.45 -0.64
N ASN A 279 -13.09 -7.32 -0.03
CA ASN A 279 -13.55 -6.89 1.28
C ASN A 279 -14.25 -5.53 1.14
N ASN A 280 -15.29 -5.32 1.94
CA ASN A 280 -15.89 -4.02 2.18
C ASN A 280 -15.67 -3.61 3.63
N CYS A 281 -15.26 -2.37 3.88
CA CYS A 281 -15.06 -1.83 5.21
C CYS A 281 -15.74 -0.47 5.34
N ARG A 282 -16.75 -0.36 6.22
CA ARG A 282 -17.44 0.91 6.48
C ARG A 282 -16.61 1.78 7.40
N HIS A 283 -16.38 3.04 7.01
CA HIS A 283 -15.57 3.99 7.78
C HIS A 283 -16.08 4.18 9.22
N GLN A 284 -17.40 4.26 9.41
CA GLN A 284 -18.00 4.44 10.74
C GLN A 284 -17.88 3.21 11.62
N ASP A 285 -17.92 2.00 11.06
CA ASP A 285 -17.72 0.77 11.83
C ASP A 285 -16.28 0.68 12.33
N ALA A 286 -15.29 0.95 11.46
CA ALA A 286 -13.89 1.05 11.85
C ALA A 286 -13.65 2.14 12.91
N TYR A 287 -14.25 3.31 12.74
CA TYR A 287 -14.11 4.41 13.69
C TYR A 287 -14.71 4.08 15.06
N ASN A 288 -15.90 3.46 15.08
CA ASN A 288 -16.55 3.06 16.35
C ASN A 288 -15.73 2.04 17.14
N GLU A 289 -14.99 1.18 16.43
CA GLU A 289 -14.16 0.15 17.06
C GLU A 289 -12.81 0.70 17.55
N THR A 290 -12.12 1.50 16.71
CA THR A 290 -10.71 1.85 16.92
C THR A 290 -10.45 3.35 17.06
N GLY A 291 -11.41 4.21 16.74
CA GLY A 291 -11.21 5.66 16.59
C GLY A 291 -10.47 6.04 15.31
N MET A 292 -10.31 5.11 14.37
CA MET A 292 -9.61 5.33 13.09
C MET A 292 -10.55 5.12 11.91
N GLN A 293 -10.28 5.79 10.81
CA GLN A 293 -11.04 5.63 9.58
C GLN A 293 -10.73 4.28 8.88
N GLY A 294 -11.61 3.88 7.94
CA GLY A 294 -11.56 2.57 7.30
C GLY A 294 -10.23 2.24 6.62
N VAL A 295 -9.57 3.20 5.94
CA VAL A 295 -8.28 2.95 5.27
C VAL A 295 -7.16 2.62 6.28
N SER A 296 -7.13 3.30 7.44
CA SER A 296 -6.19 2.96 8.51
C SER A 296 -6.49 1.59 9.14
N TYR A 297 -7.79 1.26 9.26
CA TYR A 297 -8.25 -0.02 9.80
C TYR A 297 -7.89 -1.18 8.86
N THR A 298 -8.17 -1.03 7.57
CA THR A 298 -7.87 -2.06 6.56
C THR A 298 -6.37 -2.32 6.40
N THR A 299 -5.51 -1.34 6.67
CA THR A 299 -4.04 -1.52 6.67
C THR A 299 -3.52 -2.10 7.99
N GLY A 300 -4.03 -1.63 9.12
CA GLY A 300 -3.52 -2.01 10.45
C GLY A 300 -3.87 -3.43 10.87
N VAL A 301 -5.08 -3.90 10.55
CA VAL A 301 -5.52 -5.26 10.88
C VAL A 301 -4.67 -6.34 10.19
N PRO A 302 -4.39 -6.27 8.88
CA PRO A 302 -3.49 -7.21 8.22
C PRO A 302 -2.07 -7.23 8.80
N ALA A 303 -1.51 -6.06 9.10
CA ALA A 303 -0.19 -5.98 9.73
C ALA A 303 -0.15 -6.71 11.08
N MET A 304 -1.20 -6.54 11.89
CA MET A 304 -1.36 -7.27 13.15
C MET A 304 -1.51 -8.78 12.92
N ILE A 305 -2.29 -9.21 11.91
CA ILE A 305 -2.45 -10.62 11.57
C ILE A 305 -1.11 -11.24 11.14
N GLY A 306 -0.36 -10.60 10.25
CA GLY A 306 0.96 -11.07 9.83
C GLY A 306 1.92 -11.22 10.99
N ALA A 307 2.00 -10.22 11.87
CA ALA A 307 2.81 -10.29 13.09
C ALA A 307 2.37 -11.44 14.03
N LYS A 308 1.05 -11.63 14.21
CA LYS A 308 0.47 -12.73 15.00
C LYS A 308 0.85 -14.09 14.43
N LEU A 309 0.74 -14.29 13.10
CA LEU A 309 1.08 -15.54 12.44
C LEU A 309 2.57 -15.85 12.52
N LEU A 310 3.43 -14.84 12.37
CA LEU A 310 4.86 -14.98 12.54
C LEU A 310 5.23 -15.39 13.98
N LEU A 311 4.70 -14.70 14.98
CA LEU A 311 4.95 -15.01 16.40
C LEU A 311 4.43 -16.39 16.81
N LYS A 312 3.31 -16.85 16.22
CA LYS A 312 2.81 -18.22 16.41
C LYS A 312 3.63 -19.28 15.67
N GLY A 313 4.60 -18.89 14.85
CA GLY A 313 5.43 -19.79 14.04
C GLY A 313 4.72 -20.35 12.80
N VAL A 314 3.51 -19.87 12.47
CA VAL A 314 2.75 -20.30 11.28
C VAL A 314 3.40 -19.72 10.01
N TRP A 315 3.77 -18.45 10.03
CA TRP A 315 4.46 -17.74 8.95
C TRP A 315 5.95 -17.54 9.26
N LYS A 316 6.62 -18.56 9.78
CA LYS A 316 8.03 -18.48 10.14
C LYS A 316 8.90 -19.17 9.09
N LYS A 317 9.42 -18.38 8.16
CA LYS A 317 10.31 -18.80 7.08
C LYS A 317 11.52 -17.86 7.04
N PRO A 318 12.76 -18.30 7.33
CA PRO A 318 13.92 -17.44 7.26
C PRO A 318 14.09 -16.79 5.89
N GLY A 319 14.51 -15.54 5.85
CA GLY A 319 14.68 -14.77 4.64
C GLY A 319 13.79 -13.52 4.60
N VAL A 320 13.66 -12.92 3.42
CA VAL A 320 12.79 -11.78 3.13
C VAL A 320 11.73 -12.23 2.12
N HIS A 321 10.48 -12.11 2.48
CA HIS A 321 9.36 -12.68 1.75
C HIS A 321 8.19 -11.70 1.63
N ASN A 322 7.57 -11.64 0.46
CA ASN A 322 6.26 -11.03 0.32
C ASN A 322 5.18 -11.96 0.87
N VAL A 323 4.04 -11.42 1.25
CA VAL A 323 2.99 -12.17 1.96
C VAL A 323 2.42 -13.35 1.17
N GLU A 324 2.35 -13.27 -0.15
CA GLU A 324 1.87 -14.34 -1.05
C GLU A 324 2.81 -15.56 -1.11
N GLU A 325 4.02 -15.47 -0.57
CA GLU A 325 4.94 -16.61 -0.44
C GLU A 325 4.62 -17.54 0.73
N PHE A 326 3.62 -17.18 1.56
CA PHE A 326 3.15 -17.96 2.71
C PHE A 326 1.81 -18.64 2.40
N ASP A 327 1.42 -19.60 3.26
CA ASP A 327 0.10 -20.20 3.18
C ASP A 327 -0.98 -19.14 3.48
N PRO A 328 -1.91 -18.87 2.54
CA PRO A 328 -2.93 -17.84 2.71
C PRO A 328 -4.03 -18.23 3.71
N ASP A 329 -4.34 -19.52 3.89
CA ASP A 329 -5.53 -19.97 4.62
C ASP A 329 -5.59 -19.48 6.08
N PRO A 330 -4.50 -19.53 6.87
CA PRO A 330 -4.53 -19.01 8.23
C PRO A 330 -4.79 -17.50 8.28
N PHE A 331 -4.28 -16.76 7.30
CA PHE A 331 -4.49 -15.32 7.21
C PHE A 331 -5.94 -14.99 6.82
N MET A 332 -6.49 -15.71 5.86
CA MET A 332 -7.89 -15.58 5.40
C MET A 332 -8.88 -15.89 6.54
N GLN A 333 -8.58 -16.86 7.40
CA GLN A 333 -9.37 -17.13 8.59
C GLN A 333 -9.32 -15.95 9.58
N GLU A 334 -8.11 -15.46 9.87
CA GLU A 334 -7.90 -14.34 10.80
C GLU A 334 -8.58 -13.05 10.29
N LEU A 335 -8.60 -12.77 8.99
CA LEU A 335 -9.33 -11.60 8.43
C LEU A 335 -10.81 -11.61 8.87
N ASN A 336 -11.49 -12.74 8.76
CA ASN A 336 -12.88 -12.88 9.19
C ASN A 336 -13.03 -12.68 10.71
N GLU A 337 -12.09 -13.21 11.50
CA GLU A 337 -12.13 -13.12 12.97
C GLU A 337 -11.79 -11.71 13.48
N GLN A 338 -11.01 -10.94 12.72
CA GLN A 338 -10.51 -9.62 13.11
C GLN A 338 -11.26 -8.45 12.46
N GLY A 339 -12.48 -8.67 11.95
CA GLY A 339 -13.38 -7.61 11.50
C GLY A 339 -13.20 -7.16 10.05
N LEU A 340 -12.44 -7.90 9.24
CA LEU A 340 -12.31 -7.68 7.79
C LEU A 340 -12.84 -8.89 7.00
N PRO A 341 -14.13 -9.20 7.06
CA PRO A 341 -14.70 -10.33 6.32
C PRO A 341 -14.53 -10.12 4.82
N TRP A 342 -14.17 -11.19 4.14
CA TRP A 342 -14.03 -11.20 2.69
C TRP A 342 -15.20 -11.95 2.03
N HIS A 343 -15.45 -11.61 0.78
CA HIS A 343 -16.51 -12.15 -0.06
C HIS A 343 -15.97 -12.60 -1.40
N GLU A 344 -16.65 -13.54 -2.04
CA GLU A 344 -16.26 -14.05 -3.35
C GLU A 344 -17.43 -14.16 -4.31
N LEU A 345 -17.15 -13.93 -5.59
CA LEU A 345 -18.06 -14.11 -6.71
C LEU A 345 -17.38 -14.96 -7.77
N HIS A 346 -18.07 -15.98 -8.26
CA HIS A 346 -17.56 -16.91 -9.26
C HIS A 346 -18.27 -16.71 -10.60
N ASP A 347 -17.53 -16.92 -11.69
CA ASP A 347 -18.03 -16.89 -13.07
C ASP A 347 -18.83 -15.62 -13.40
N VAL A 348 -18.40 -14.48 -12.84
CA VAL A 348 -18.97 -13.17 -13.13
C VAL A 348 -18.32 -12.55 -14.33
N ASP A 349 -19.09 -11.75 -15.06
CA ASP A 349 -18.52 -10.94 -16.14
C ASP A 349 -17.64 -9.83 -15.55
N LEU A 350 -16.34 -10.05 -15.63
CA LEU A 350 -15.33 -9.08 -15.27
C LEU A 350 -14.83 -8.47 -16.57
N GLU A 351 -15.08 -7.21 -16.79
CA GLU A 351 -14.53 -6.46 -17.93
C GLU A 351 -12.99 -6.29 -17.78
N LEU A 352 -12.25 -7.44 -17.87
CA LEU A 352 -10.80 -7.52 -17.69
C LEU A 352 -10.03 -7.23 -18.98
#